data_d9c995fcf332db92c39026ffbf57d744
#
_entry.id   d9c995fcf332db92c39026ffbf57d744
#
_cell.length_a   1.000
_cell.length_b   1.000
_cell.length_c   1.000
_cell.angle_alpha   90.00
_cell.angle_beta   90.00
_cell.angle_gamma   90.00
#
_symmetry.space_group_name_H-M   'P 1'
#
loop_
_entity.id
_entity.type
_entity.pdbx_description
1 polymer ?
#
loop_
_entity_poly.entity_id
_entity_poly.type
_entity_poly.pdbx_seq_one_letter_code
_entity_poly.pdbx_strand_id
1 'polypeptide(L)'
;LPSINLPFIKAKVDTGAQTSVLHAKHIEVFKVKNKKYVRFEVSPLPEKPKFSVSCSAPLIGRRNVTSSNGESEKRYFIKTDIEISGNTWEIEISLTDRKSMQYRMLLGRSSIGPDMTVHASESFLNGQPTRKNPYADKKKKIKKSRRALRIALLTREPNNYTSKRIVIAGQQRGHQVEPINPTRCYLDVDTANPEILYDSKPLPKYDVVIPRIGASITAYGLAVTRQFQLTGASPLNDPQAIANSRDKLLAHQLLASAGINMPVTGFASSPKDTKGVINTVGTVPLVIKLLESSQGKGVILAETKKAAETVINAFRGLNANFLVQEFIEESKGEDLRCLVINGKVVGSFLRSNKENDFRSNLHQGGIAESTTITAKERGIAIRASKAIGLSVAGVDILRSKRGPLVLEVNSSPGIQGIEKTLELDIAGEIISFCEKKLGLGV
;
A
#
# COMPACT_ATOMS: atom_id res chain seq x y z
N LEU A 1 -1.25 -7.46 22.52
CA LEU A 1 -0.54 -8.33 21.59
C LEU A 1 -0.60 -7.73 20.18
N PRO A 2 0.21 -6.68 19.93
CA PRO A 2 0.07 -5.87 18.71
C PRO A 2 0.33 -6.67 17.42
N SER A 3 1.34 -7.54 17.40
CA SER A 3 1.73 -8.31 16.22
C SER A 3 0.68 -9.34 15.73
N ILE A 4 -0.30 -9.70 16.57
CA ILE A 4 -1.43 -10.57 16.20
C ILE A 4 -2.78 -9.85 16.17
N ASN A 5 -2.76 -8.53 16.08
CA ASN A 5 -3.97 -7.72 15.97
C ASN A 5 -4.90 -7.71 17.20
N LEU A 6 -4.39 -7.98 18.38
CA LEU A 6 -5.11 -7.85 19.65
C LEU A 6 -4.62 -6.59 20.40
N PRO A 7 -5.24 -5.42 20.20
CA PRO A 7 -4.82 -4.15 20.82
C PRO A 7 -4.98 -4.16 22.34
N PHE A 8 -5.89 -4.97 22.85
CA PHE A 8 -6.15 -5.11 24.28
C PHE A 8 -6.67 -6.51 24.61
N ILE A 9 -6.19 -7.09 25.70
CA ILE A 9 -6.75 -8.30 26.31
C ILE A 9 -6.52 -8.26 27.81
N LYS A 10 -7.56 -8.62 28.60
CA LYS A 10 -7.39 -8.80 30.05
C LYS A 10 -6.69 -10.12 30.30
N ALA A 11 -5.56 -10.06 30.99
CA ALA A 11 -4.79 -11.24 31.39
C ALA A 11 -4.78 -11.40 32.90
N LYS A 12 -4.80 -12.65 33.38
CA LYS A 12 -4.46 -12.98 34.76
C LYS A 12 -2.95 -13.25 34.81
N VAL A 13 -2.23 -12.58 35.70
CA VAL A 13 -0.84 -12.91 35.97
C VAL A 13 -0.81 -14.19 36.82
N ASP A 14 -0.01 -15.16 36.37
CA ASP A 14 0.12 -16.47 37.06
C ASP A 14 1.61 -16.79 37.20
N THR A 15 2.15 -16.47 38.37
CA THR A 15 3.56 -16.74 38.70
C THR A 15 3.86 -18.23 38.90
N GLY A 16 2.85 -19.07 39.09
CA GLY A 16 2.96 -20.53 39.15
C GLY A 16 3.12 -21.19 37.77
N ALA A 17 2.56 -20.56 36.73
CA ALA A 17 2.68 -21.04 35.35
C ALA A 17 3.97 -20.56 34.71
N GLN A 18 4.72 -21.45 34.03
CA GLN A 18 5.91 -21.04 33.29
C GLN A 18 5.56 -20.30 32.01
N THR A 19 4.63 -20.81 31.21
CA THR A 19 4.31 -20.30 29.85
C THR A 19 2.96 -19.59 29.83
N SER A 20 2.88 -18.53 29.08
CA SER A 20 1.61 -17.81 28.84
C SER A 20 0.64 -18.64 28.00
N VAL A 21 -0.65 -18.39 28.19
CA VAL A 21 -1.75 -19.11 27.51
C VAL A 21 -2.75 -18.12 26.96
N LEU A 22 -3.17 -18.31 25.72
CA LEU A 22 -4.20 -17.52 25.06
C LEU A 22 -5.38 -18.41 24.65
N HIS A 23 -6.60 -17.97 24.97
CA HIS A 23 -7.81 -18.59 24.48
C HIS A 23 -7.92 -18.44 22.95
N ALA A 24 -7.94 -19.56 22.24
CA ALA A 24 -8.02 -19.61 20.80
C ALA A 24 -9.01 -20.69 20.34
N LYS A 25 -9.76 -20.39 19.27
CA LYS A 25 -10.67 -21.30 18.59
C LYS A 25 -10.31 -21.41 17.12
N HIS A 26 -10.84 -22.42 16.43
CA HIS A 26 -10.67 -22.62 14.99
C HIS A 26 -9.19 -22.53 14.57
N ILE A 27 -8.34 -23.33 15.27
CA ILE A 27 -6.89 -23.30 15.07
C ILE A 27 -6.55 -24.11 13.82
N GLU A 28 -6.03 -23.44 12.79
CA GLU A 28 -5.63 -24.04 11.53
C GLU A 28 -4.16 -23.76 11.24
N VAL A 29 -3.40 -24.79 10.87
CA VAL A 29 -2.00 -24.64 10.45
C VAL A 29 -1.93 -24.55 8.93
N PHE A 30 -1.20 -23.54 8.44
CA PHE A 30 -0.99 -23.33 7.02
C PHE A 30 0.48 -22.97 6.73
N LYS A 31 0.90 -23.05 5.46
CA LYS A 31 2.26 -22.73 5.04
C LYS A 31 2.29 -21.47 4.18
N VAL A 32 3.26 -20.60 4.42
CA VAL A 32 3.59 -19.45 3.56
C VAL A 32 5.10 -19.49 3.31
N LYS A 33 5.51 -19.59 2.04
CA LYS A 33 6.95 -19.64 1.65
C LYS A 33 7.77 -20.59 2.53
N ASN A 34 7.34 -21.83 2.64
CA ASN A 34 7.97 -22.90 3.45
C ASN A 34 8.01 -22.71 4.99
N LYS A 35 7.47 -21.63 5.52
CA LYS A 35 7.31 -21.41 6.97
C LYS A 35 5.89 -21.77 7.39
N LYS A 36 5.77 -22.45 8.55
CA LYS A 36 4.47 -22.80 9.14
C LYS A 36 3.93 -21.63 9.92
N TYR A 37 2.65 -21.33 9.69
CA TYR A 37 1.86 -20.35 10.43
C TYR A 37 0.63 -21.03 11.01
N VAL A 38 0.06 -20.41 12.02
CA VAL A 38 -1.23 -20.81 12.58
C VAL A 38 -2.20 -19.65 12.49
N ARG A 39 -3.42 -19.93 12.03
CA ARG A 39 -4.58 -19.02 12.07
C ARG A 39 -5.50 -19.49 13.17
N PHE A 40 -6.07 -18.56 13.90
CA PHE A 40 -6.98 -18.85 15.00
C PHE A 40 -7.87 -17.65 15.31
N GLU A 41 -8.94 -17.87 16.04
CA GLU A 41 -9.85 -16.82 16.51
C GLU A 41 -9.73 -16.62 18.02
N VAL A 42 -9.70 -15.36 18.43
CA VAL A 42 -9.70 -14.96 19.86
C VAL A 42 -10.96 -14.17 20.15
N SER A 43 -11.67 -14.53 21.24
CA SER A 43 -12.76 -13.72 21.78
C SER A 43 -12.23 -12.93 22.99
N PRO A 44 -11.69 -11.71 22.78
CA PRO A 44 -10.92 -10.99 23.81
C PRO A 44 -11.80 -10.36 24.89
N LEU A 45 -13.11 -10.25 24.64
CA LEU A 45 -14.09 -9.63 25.53
C LEU A 45 -15.02 -10.71 26.08
N PRO A 46 -14.85 -11.17 27.35
CA PRO A 46 -15.72 -12.19 27.93
C PRO A 46 -17.20 -11.81 27.96
N GLU A 47 -17.49 -10.53 28.16
CA GLU A 47 -18.85 -9.95 28.16
C GLU A 47 -19.52 -9.92 26.76
N LYS A 48 -18.74 -10.14 25.69
CA LYS A 48 -19.20 -10.20 24.29
C LYS A 48 -18.69 -11.47 23.60
N PRO A 49 -19.13 -12.66 23.99
CA PRO A 49 -18.57 -13.93 23.53
C PRO A 49 -18.75 -14.19 22.03
N LYS A 50 -19.71 -13.52 21.38
CA LYS A 50 -19.92 -13.56 19.92
C LYS A 50 -18.93 -12.65 19.15
N PHE A 51 -18.18 -11.81 19.86
CA PHE A 51 -17.15 -10.99 19.24
C PHE A 51 -15.83 -11.77 19.18
N SER A 52 -15.29 -11.99 17.98
CA SER A 52 -14.00 -12.64 17.79
C SER A 52 -13.11 -11.79 16.88
N VAL A 53 -11.80 -11.94 17.06
CA VAL A 53 -10.75 -11.36 16.25
C VAL A 53 -9.99 -12.50 15.59
N SER A 54 -9.88 -12.48 14.26
CA SER A 54 -9.04 -13.43 13.53
C SER A 54 -7.58 -13.02 13.64
N CYS A 55 -6.75 -13.94 14.11
CA CYS A 55 -5.33 -13.76 14.36
C CYS A 55 -4.53 -14.75 13.51
N SER A 56 -3.27 -14.40 13.22
CA SER A 56 -2.31 -15.33 12.63
C SER A 56 -0.92 -15.01 13.14
N ALA A 57 -0.12 -16.08 13.38
CA ALA A 57 1.24 -15.96 13.86
C ALA A 57 2.14 -17.07 13.30
N PRO A 58 3.47 -16.86 13.29
CA PRO A 58 4.41 -17.94 13.02
C PRO A 58 4.25 -19.06 14.04
N LEU A 59 4.18 -20.31 13.57
CA LEU A 59 4.10 -21.49 14.43
C LEU A 59 5.52 -21.90 14.86
N ILE A 60 5.78 -21.92 16.19
CA ILE A 60 7.04 -22.41 16.74
C ILE A 60 7.04 -23.94 16.78
N GLY A 61 5.93 -24.51 17.25
CA GLY A 61 5.81 -25.96 17.41
C GLY A 61 4.52 -26.40 18.09
N ARG A 62 4.45 -27.68 18.37
CA ARG A 62 3.35 -28.29 19.12
C ARG A 62 3.95 -29.17 20.24
N ARG A 63 3.58 -28.89 21.50
CA ARG A 63 4.14 -29.52 22.68
C ARG A 63 3.04 -29.98 23.63
N ASN A 64 3.31 -31.00 24.44
CA ASN A 64 2.42 -31.39 25.53
C ASN A 64 2.57 -30.38 26.68
N VAL A 65 1.46 -29.96 27.22
CA VAL A 65 1.36 -29.07 28.39
C VAL A 65 0.48 -29.77 29.41
N THR A 66 1.02 -30.00 30.59
CA THR A 66 0.26 -30.56 31.72
C THR A 66 -0.35 -29.42 32.51
N SER A 67 -1.66 -29.44 32.69
CA SER A 67 -2.40 -28.47 33.49
C SER A 67 -2.17 -28.71 35.00
N SER A 68 -2.53 -27.72 35.82
CA SER A 68 -2.50 -27.89 37.30
C SER A 68 -3.39 -29.03 37.81
N ASN A 69 -4.34 -29.49 37.01
CA ASN A 69 -5.22 -30.62 37.31
C ASN A 69 -4.65 -31.98 36.88
N GLY A 70 -3.41 -31.99 36.36
CA GLY A 70 -2.75 -33.25 35.91
C GLY A 70 -3.11 -33.68 34.49
N GLU A 71 -4.03 -33.00 33.79
CA GLU A 71 -4.39 -33.32 32.41
C GLU A 71 -3.33 -32.80 31.43
N SER A 72 -2.88 -33.64 30.52
CA SER A 72 -1.94 -33.30 29.46
C SER A 72 -2.65 -33.05 28.15
N GLU A 73 -2.44 -31.88 27.58
CA GLU A 73 -2.99 -31.45 26.31
C GLU A 73 -1.87 -31.05 25.34
N LYS A 74 -2.00 -31.41 24.06
CA LYS A 74 -1.04 -31.05 23.02
C LYS A 74 -1.41 -29.70 22.40
N ARG A 75 -0.64 -28.63 22.70
CA ARG A 75 -0.91 -27.26 22.32
C ARG A 75 0.02 -26.73 21.24
N TYR A 76 -0.47 -25.80 20.43
CA TYR A 76 0.34 -25.02 19.49
C TYR A 76 0.99 -23.84 20.22
N PHE A 77 2.25 -23.55 19.86
CA PHE A 77 3.03 -22.44 20.40
C PHE A 77 3.35 -21.43 19.33
N ILE A 78 3.16 -20.15 19.65
CA ILE A 78 3.45 -19.01 18.79
C ILE A 78 4.36 -18.02 19.51
N LYS A 79 5.09 -17.20 18.74
CA LYS A 79 5.76 -16.00 19.24
C LYS A 79 4.94 -14.78 18.85
N THR A 80 4.86 -13.83 19.75
CA THR A 80 4.14 -12.56 19.55
C THR A 80 4.68 -11.50 20.48
N ASP A 81 4.57 -10.24 20.09
CA ASP A 81 4.90 -9.13 20.97
C ASP A 81 3.79 -8.90 21.98
N ILE A 82 4.19 -8.62 23.22
CA ILE A 82 3.33 -8.09 24.27
C ILE A 82 3.74 -6.64 24.56
N GLU A 83 2.75 -5.80 24.77
CA GLU A 83 2.95 -4.41 25.22
C GLU A 83 2.28 -4.22 26.58
N ILE A 84 3.05 -3.76 27.57
CA ILE A 84 2.56 -3.44 28.92
C ILE A 84 3.20 -2.10 29.30
N SER A 85 2.39 -1.10 29.64
CA SER A 85 2.85 0.26 30.04
C SER A 85 3.80 0.93 29.06
N GLY A 86 3.60 0.71 27.75
CA GLY A 86 4.43 1.29 26.69
C GLY A 86 5.72 0.52 26.40
N ASN A 87 6.08 -0.48 27.19
CA ASN A 87 7.20 -1.37 26.92
C ASN A 87 6.73 -2.58 26.10
N THR A 88 7.48 -2.94 25.05
CA THR A 88 7.16 -4.03 24.14
C THR A 88 8.30 -5.04 24.09
N TRP A 89 7.98 -6.34 24.22
CA TRP A 89 8.94 -7.44 24.07
C TRP A 89 8.27 -8.69 23.52
N GLU A 90 9.07 -9.57 22.92
CA GLU A 90 8.60 -10.84 22.36
C GLU A 90 8.38 -11.88 23.48
N ILE A 91 7.23 -12.56 23.43
CA ILE A 91 6.90 -13.67 24.34
C ILE A 91 6.44 -14.92 23.56
N GLU A 92 6.58 -16.07 24.19
CA GLU A 92 6.02 -17.35 23.73
C GLU A 92 4.66 -17.59 24.40
N ILE A 93 3.64 -17.92 23.60
CA ILE A 93 2.29 -18.20 24.08
C ILE A 93 1.79 -19.53 23.52
N SER A 94 1.16 -20.35 24.37
CA SER A 94 0.41 -21.54 23.95
C SER A 94 -1.05 -21.21 23.65
N LEU A 95 -1.63 -21.85 22.63
CA LEU A 95 -3.03 -21.69 22.21
C LEU A 95 -3.85 -22.87 22.73
N THR A 96 -4.96 -22.59 23.42
CA THR A 96 -5.91 -23.61 23.91
C THR A 96 -7.29 -23.04 24.13
N ASP A 97 -8.32 -23.88 24.27
CA ASP A 97 -9.68 -23.43 24.60
C ASP A 97 -9.80 -23.13 26.09
N ARG A 98 -9.99 -21.84 26.41
CA ARG A 98 -10.25 -21.34 27.77
C ARG A 98 -11.64 -20.69 27.88
N LYS A 99 -12.62 -21.20 27.13
CA LYS A 99 -13.96 -20.60 27.03
C LYS A 99 -14.66 -20.47 28.38
N SER A 100 -14.44 -21.41 29.30
CA SER A 100 -15.01 -21.41 30.64
C SER A 100 -14.31 -20.48 31.64
N MET A 101 -13.13 -19.93 31.30
CA MET A 101 -12.36 -19.11 32.21
C MET A 101 -12.72 -17.63 32.12
N GLN A 102 -12.71 -16.93 33.26
CA GLN A 102 -12.97 -15.49 33.36
C GLN A 102 -11.99 -14.65 32.54
N TYR A 103 -10.71 -15.02 32.53
CA TYR A 103 -9.66 -14.36 31.77
C TYR A 103 -9.28 -15.18 30.54
N ARG A 104 -9.34 -14.57 29.36
CA ARG A 104 -9.00 -15.21 28.08
C ARG A 104 -7.52 -15.37 27.85
N MET A 105 -6.69 -14.68 28.64
CA MET A 105 -5.25 -14.79 28.64
C MET A 105 -4.72 -15.03 30.05
N LEU A 106 -3.68 -15.85 30.13
CA LEU A 106 -2.89 -16.05 31.33
C LEU A 106 -1.44 -15.66 31.02
N LEU A 107 -0.85 -14.80 31.83
CA LEU A 107 0.51 -14.34 31.69
C LEU A 107 1.42 -15.14 32.64
N GLY A 108 2.20 -16.07 32.07
CA GLY A 108 3.14 -16.89 32.80
C GLY A 108 4.48 -16.20 33.10
N ARG A 109 5.27 -16.78 34.00
CA ARG A 109 6.55 -16.22 34.48
C ARG A 109 7.51 -15.84 33.37
N SER A 110 7.65 -16.68 32.33
CA SER A 110 8.56 -16.42 31.21
C SER A 110 8.20 -15.20 30.37
N SER A 111 7.01 -14.67 30.55
CA SER A 111 6.51 -13.49 29.81
C SER A 111 6.46 -12.22 30.66
N ILE A 112 6.89 -12.29 31.93
CA ILE A 112 7.03 -11.12 32.82
C ILE A 112 8.42 -10.55 32.53
N GLY A 113 8.49 -9.24 32.25
CA GLY A 113 9.76 -8.57 31.97
C GLY A 113 10.69 -8.57 33.19
N PRO A 114 12.01 -8.48 32.98
CA PRO A 114 13.01 -8.56 34.06
C PRO A 114 12.86 -7.45 35.12
N ASP A 115 12.34 -6.31 34.73
CA ASP A 115 12.16 -5.15 35.60
C ASP A 115 10.73 -5.02 36.14
N MET A 116 9.93 -6.10 36.05
CA MET A 116 8.52 -6.09 36.49
C MET A 116 8.35 -6.77 37.84
N THR A 117 7.61 -6.11 38.72
CA THR A 117 7.19 -6.66 40.01
C THR A 117 5.71 -7.02 39.96
N VAL A 118 5.34 -8.17 40.52
CA VAL A 118 3.94 -8.61 40.64
C VAL A 118 3.44 -8.36 42.04
N HIS A 119 2.42 -7.48 42.15
CA HIS A 119 1.72 -7.22 43.40
C HIS A 119 0.45 -8.07 43.47
N ALA A 120 0.46 -9.13 44.26
CA ALA A 120 -0.62 -10.12 44.31
C ALA A 120 -1.95 -9.58 44.83
N SER A 121 -1.89 -8.54 45.66
CA SER A 121 -3.07 -7.90 46.28
C SER A 121 -3.76 -6.86 45.37
N GLU A 122 -3.15 -6.47 44.25
CA GLU A 122 -3.62 -5.37 43.43
C GLU A 122 -3.96 -5.81 42.01
N SER A 123 -4.84 -5.05 41.36
CA SER A 123 -5.26 -5.32 39.99
C SER A 123 -5.18 -4.05 39.15
N PHE A 124 -4.77 -4.20 37.90
CA PHE A 124 -4.71 -3.11 36.91
C PHE A 124 -3.79 -1.95 37.29
N LEU A 125 -2.67 -2.21 37.98
CA LEU A 125 -1.68 -1.20 38.35
C LEU A 125 -1.18 -0.36 37.16
N ASN A 126 -1.11 -0.95 35.99
CA ASN A 126 -0.71 -0.31 34.74
C ASN A 126 -1.91 0.37 34.01
N GLY A 127 -3.01 0.61 34.71
CA GLY A 127 -4.21 1.23 34.19
C GLY A 127 -5.17 0.28 33.48
N GLN A 128 -6.36 0.77 33.25
CA GLN A 128 -7.38 0.12 32.45
C GLN A 128 -7.56 0.88 31.12
N PRO A 129 -8.05 0.22 30.06
CA PRO A 129 -8.30 0.93 28.82
C PRO A 129 -9.32 2.05 29.08
N THR A 130 -8.95 3.28 28.72
CA THR A 130 -9.76 4.49 28.89
C THR A 130 -11.04 4.47 28.06
N ARG A 131 -11.12 3.60 27.05
CA ARG A 131 -12.28 3.42 26.19
C ARG A 131 -13.14 2.24 26.66
N LYS A 132 -14.44 2.43 26.76
CA LYS A 132 -15.41 1.36 27.08
C LYS A 132 -15.32 0.13 26.16
N ASN A 133 -14.80 0.30 24.95
CA ASN A 133 -14.53 -0.79 24.00
C ASN A 133 -13.24 -0.49 23.20
N PRO A 134 -12.10 -1.05 23.61
CA PRO A 134 -10.83 -0.86 22.90
C PRO A 134 -10.82 -1.43 21.47
N TYR A 135 -11.81 -2.22 21.11
CA TYR A 135 -12.03 -2.75 19.76
C TYR A 135 -13.04 -1.93 18.93
N ALA A 136 -13.57 -0.82 19.46
CA ALA A 136 -14.58 -0.01 18.77
C ALA A 136 -14.06 0.57 17.44
N ASP A 137 -12.79 0.97 17.42
CA ASP A 137 -12.16 1.53 16.22
C ASP A 137 -11.83 0.46 15.15
N LYS A 138 -11.71 -0.82 15.55
CA LYS A 138 -11.52 -1.95 14.59
C LYS A 138 -12.82 -2.46 14.00
N LYS A 139 -13.96 -2.07 14.55
CA LYS A 139 -15.26 -2.15 13.92
C LYS A 139 -15.66 -0.78 13.35
N LYS A 140 -14.90 -0.16 12.47
CA LYS A 140 -15.56 0.34 11.27
C LYS A 140 -16.19 -0.90 10.67
N LYS A 141 -17.49 -1.15 10.98
CA LYS A 141 -18.32 -2.05 10.18
C LYS A 141 -18.03 -1.64 8.77
N ILE A 142 -17.36 -2.49 7.99
CA ILE A 142 -17.29 -2.32 6.56
C ILE A 142 -18.77 -2.36 6.20
N LYS A 143 -19.36 -1.17 6.01
CA LYS A 143 -20.78 -1.07 5.63
C LYS A 143 -20.82 -1.77 4.29
N LYS A 144 -21.43 -2.96 4.24
CA LYS A 144 -21.68 -3.63 2.97
C LYS A 144 -22.46 -2.64 2.12
N SER A 145 -22.02 -2.46 0.89
CA SER A 145 -22.76 -1.65 -0.08
C SER A 145 -24.20 -2.14 -0.16
N ARG A 146 -25.14 -1.22 -0.32
CA ARG A 146 -26.57 -1.54 -0.54
C ARG A 146 -26.78 -2.37 -1.80
N ARG A 147 -25.85 -2.29 -2.76
CA ARG A 147 -25.82 -3.05 -4.00
C ARG A 147 -24.43 -3.66 -4.18
N ALA A 148 -24.35 -4.96 -4.51
CA ALA A 148 -23.11 -5.59 -4.92
C ALA A 148 -22.66 -5.05 -6.28
N LEU A 149 -21.42 -4.57 -6.36
CA LEU A 149 -20.81 -4.13 -7.61
C LEU A 149 -20.06 -5.29 -8.26
N ARG A 150 -20.06 -5.33 -9.59
CA ARG A 150 -19.13 -6.11 -10.39
C ARG A 150 -18.00 -5.22 -10.87
N ILE A 151 -16.78 -5.49 -10.45
CA ILE A 151 -15.60 -4.66 -10.66
C ILE A 151 -14.57 -5.43 -11.49
N ALA A 152 -14.19 -4.90 -12.65
CA ALA A 152 -13.09 -5.41 -13.44
C ALA A 152 -11.76 -4.80 -12.94
N LEU A 153 -10.82 -5.63 -12.51
CA LEU A 153 -9.46 -5.22 -12.16
C LEU A 153 -8.52 -5.54 -13.32
N LEU A 154 -8.18 -4.55 -14.15
CA LEU A 154 -7.28 -4.76 -15.29
C LEU A 154 -5.84 -4.88 -14.79
N THR A 155 -5.26 -6.08 -14.85
CA THR A 155 -3.90 -6.35 -14.39
C THR A 155 -3.27 -7.55 -15.11
N ARG A 156 -1.97 -7.47 -15.43
CA ARG A 156 -1.17 -8.63 -15.85
C ARG A 156 -0.63 -9.43 -14.67
N GLU A 157 -0.66 -8.83 -13.48
CA GLU A 157 -0.08 -9.36 -12.25
C GLU A 157 -1.15 -9.58 -11.17
N PRO A 158 -2.08 -10.54 -11.35
CA PRO A 158 -3.18 -10.78 -10.40
C PRO A 158 -2.67 -11.21 -9.03
N ASN A 159 -1.47 -11.78 -8.99
CA ASN A 159 -0.85 -12.32 -7.79
C ASN A 159 -0.01 -11.33 -6.98
N ASN A 160 0.23 -10.11 -7.51
CA ASN A 160 0.98 -9.11 -6.75
C ASN A 160 0.17 -8.61 -5.53
N TYR A 161 0.87 -8.00 -4.57
CA TYR A 161 0.28 -7.51 -3.34
C TYR A 161 -0.94 -6.61 -3.58
N THR A 162 -0.79 -5.59 -4.42
CA THR A 162 -1.84 -4.59 -4.66
C THR A 162 -3.10 -5.20 -5.26
N SER A 163 -2.95 -6.08 -6.28
CA SER A 163 -4.07 -6.75 -6.92
C SER A 163 -4.83 -7.64 -5.93
N LYS A 164 -4.11 -8.44 -5.14
CA LYS A 164 -4.72 -9.28 -4.10
C LYS A 164 -5.46 -8.46 -3.04
N ARG A 165 -4.86 -7.35 -2.60
CA ARG A 165 -5.50 -6.48 -1.60
C ARG A 165 -6.80 -5.86 -2.12
N ILE A 166 -6.81 -5.39 -3.37
CA ILE A 166 -8.03 -4.82 -4.00
C ILE A 166 -9.14 -5.88 -4.10
N VAL A 167 -8.81 -7.11 -4.52
CA VAL A 167 -9.78 -8.22 -4.58
C VAL A 167 -10.35 -8.52 -3.19
N ILE A 168 -9.49 -8.68 -2.18
CA ILE A 168 -9.91 -8.96 -0.81
C ILE A 168 -10.77 -7.83 -0.26
N ALA A 169 -10.38 -6.57 -0.44
CA ALA A 169 -11.13 -5.42 0.03
C ALA A 169 -12.52 -5.33 -0.61
N GLY A 170 -12.62 -5.61 -1.92
CA GLY A 170 -13.90 -5.65 -2.61
C GLY A 170 -14.81 -6.76 -2.06
N GLN A 171 -14.30 -7.97 -1.91
CA GLN A 171 -15.03 -9.10 -1.34
C GLN A 171 -15.51 -8.82 0.10
N GLN A 172 -14.66 -8.23 0.93
CA GLN A 172 -15.02 -7.84 2.30
C GLN A 172 -16.18 -6.84 2.35
N ARG A 173 -16.31 -5.98 1.33
CA ARG A 173 -17.39 -5.00 1.19
C ARG A 173 -18.62 -5.56 0.46
N GLY A 174 -18.58 -6.83 0.03
CA GLY A 174 -19.67 -7.54 -0.64
C GLY A 174 -19.72 -7.34 -2.15
N HIS A 175 -18.61 -6.95 -2.77
CA HIS A 175 -18.48 -6.80 -4.22
C HIS A 175 -17.80 -8.00 -4.86
N GLN A 176 -18.03 -8.19 -6.16
CA GLN A 176 -17.34 -9.14 -7.00
C GLN A 176 -16.21 -8.39 -7.73
N VAL A 177 -14.95 -8.74 -7.46
CA VAL A 177 -13.77 -8.15 -8.11
C VAL A 177 -13.08 -9.22 -8.93
N GLU A 178 -13.01 -9.03 -10.24
CA GLU A 178 -12.45 -9.99 -11.19
C GLU A 178 -11.15 -9.43 -11.78
N PRO A 179 -10.00 -10.06 -11.54
CA PRO A 179 -8.76 -9.74 -12.24
C PRO A 179 -8.86 -10.18 -13.70
N ILE A 180 -8.64 -9.22 -14.61
CA ILE A 180 -8.67 -9.43 -16.06
C ILE A 180 -7.34 -8.99 -16.64
N ASN A 181 -6.70 -9.85 -17.43
CA ASN A 181 -5.49 -9.47 -18.15
C ASN A 181 -5.86 -8.68 -19.42
N PRO A 182 -5.57 -7.37 -19.49
CA PRO A 182 -5.98 -6.55 -20.63
C PRO A 182 -5.37 -7.00 -21.97
N THR A 183 -4.20 -7.66 -21.97
CA THR A 183 -3.55 -8.12 -23.20
C THR A 183 -4.22 -9.38 -23.80
N ARG A 184 -5.14 -10.01 -23.07
CA ARG A 184 -5.94 -11.15 -23.55
C ARG A 184 -7.37 -10.73 -23.95
N CYS A 185 -7.73 -9.48 -23.70
CA CYS A 185 -8.98 -8.93 -24.20
C CYS A 185 -8.86 -8.64 -25.71
N TYR A 186 -9.90 -8.87 -26.47
CA TYR A 186 -10.07 -8.27 -27.78
C TYR A 186 -11.43 -7.57 -27.86
N LEU A 187 -11.48 -6.54 -28.68
CA LEU A 187 -12.51 -5.53 -28.62
C LEU A 187 -13.37 -5.63 -29.90
N ASP A 188 -14.65 -5.82 -29.70
CA ASP A 188 -15.63 -5.63 -30.78
C ASP A 188 -16.14 -4.18 -30.67
N VAL A 189 -15.78 -3.36 -31.68
CA VAL A 189 -16.10 -1.94 -31.73
C VAL A 189 -17.30 -1.75 -32.66
N ASP A 190 -18.42 -2.35 -32.27
CA ASP A 190 -19.69 -2.13 -32.97
C ASP A 190 -20.44 -0.94 -32.37
N THR A 191 -21.14 -0.20 -33.23
CA THR A 191 -21.91 1.00 -32.82
C THR A 191 -23.14 0.64 -32.00
N ALA A 192 -23.79 -0.49 -32.34
CA ALA A 192 -25.02 -0.91 -31.67
C ALA A 192 -24.79 -1.69 -30.40
N ASN A 193 -23.77 -2.55 -30.37
CA ASN A 193 -23.49 -3.45 -29.27
C ASN A 193 -21.99 -3.66 -29.07
N PRO A 194 -21.25 -2.67 -28.54
CA PRO A 194 -19.82 -2.81 -28.28
C PRO A 194 -19.58 -3.91 -27.22
N GLU A 195 -18.65 -4.85 -27.50
CA GLU A 195 -18.33 -5.94 -26.62
C GLU A 195 -16.84 -6.02 -26.29
N ILE A 196 -16.52 -6.69 -25.20
CA ILE A 196 -15.16 -7.08 -24.83
C ILE A 196 -15.17 -8.60 -24.73
N LEU A 197 -14.31 -9.24 -25.51
CA LEU A 197 -14.17 -10.69 -25.48
C LEU A 197 -12.90 -11.09 -24.73
N TYR A 198 -13.00 -12.16 -23.97
CA TYR A 198 -11.91 -12.75 -23.21
C TYR A 198 -11.99 -14.26 -23.34
N ASP A 199 -10.92 -14.93 -23.80
CA ASP A 199 -10.93 -16.36 -24.10
C ASP A 199 -12.09 -16.77 -25.02
N SER A 200 -12.31 -15.97 -26.09
CA SER A 200 -13.37 -16.16 -27.09
C SER A 200 -14.82 -16.09 -26.58
N LYS A 201 -15.01 -15.51 -25.39
CA LYS A 201 -16.34 -15.33 -24.79
C LYS A 201 -16.56 -13.85 -24.42
N PRO A 202 -17.77 -13.32 -24.65
CA PRO A 202 -18.10 -11.97 -24.20
C PRO A 202 -17.96 -11.85 -22.68
N LEU A 203 -17.32 -10.79 -22.24
CA LEU A 203 -17.28 -10.45 -20.83
C LEU A 203 -18.67 -9.94 -20.39
N PRO A 204 -19.07 -10.23 -19.16
CA PRO A 204 -20.30 -9.66 -18.61
C PRO A 204 -20.16 -8.15 -18.39
N LYS A 205 -21.29 -7.46 -18.19
CA LYS A 205 -21.26 -6.03 -17.85
C LYS A 205 -20.66 -5.81 -16.46
N TYR A 206 -19.80 -4.81 -16.35
CA TYR A 206 -19.18 -4.37 -15.10
C TYR A 206 -19.71 -2.98 -14.73
N ASP A 207 -19.77 -2.72 -13.43
CA ASP A 207 -20.14 -1.40 -12.90
C ASP A 207 -18.92 -0.45 -12.86
N VAL A 208 -17.76 -1.02 -12.55
CA VAL A 208 -16.48 -0.27 -12.41
C VAL A 208 -15.35 -1.02 -13.06
N VAL A 209 -14.43 -0.30 -13.66
CA VAL A 209 -13.13 -0.81 -14.09
C VAL A 209 -12.00 -0.11 -13.33
N ILE A 210 -11.11 -0.90 -12.74
CA ILE A 210 -9.90 -0.43 -12.04
C ILE A 210 -8.69 -0.73 -12.94
N PRO A 211 -8.17 0.27 -13.69
CA PRO A 211 -7.04 0.06 -14.58
C PRO A 211 -5.71 0.08 -13.81
N ARG A 212 -5.00 -1.04 -13.82
CA ARG A 212 -3.62 -1.15 -13.36
C ARG A 212 -2.69 -1.43 -14.54
N ILE A 213 -2.62 -0.44 -15.42
CA ILE A 213 -1.92 -0.54 -16.69
C ILE A 213 -0.43 -0.24 -16.49
N GLY A 214 0.42 -1.18 -16.87
CA GLY A 214 1.88 -1.02 -16.86
C GLY A 214 2.38 -0.23 -18.08
N ALA A 215 3.61 0.31 -18.00
CA ALA A 215 4.19 1.14 -19.07
C ALA A 215 4.25 0.42 -20.43
N SER A 216 4.63 -0.86 -20.44
CA SER A 216 4.79 -1.66 -21.67
C SER A 216 3.50 -1.97 -22.43
N ILE A 217 2.33 -1.73 -21.84
CA ILE A 217 1.02 -2.00 -22.46
C ILE A 217 0.11 -0.77 -22.43
N THR A 218 0.66 0.43 -22.27
CA THR A 218 -0.13 1.64 -22.08
C THR A 218 -1.16 1.82 -23.18
N ALA A 219 -0.77 1.83 -24.44
CA ALA A 219 -1.68 2.08 -25.58
C ALA A 219 -2.87 1.11 -25.58
N TYR A 220 -2.60 -0.19 -25.54
CA TYR A 220 -3.65 -1.21 -25.59
C TYR A 220 -4.47 -1.25 -24.29
N GLY A 221 -3.84 -1.12 -23.14
CA GLY A 221 -4.54 -1.08 -21.85
C GLY A 221 -5.51 0.10 -21.75
N LEU A 222 -5.17 1.25 -22.33
CA LEU A 222 -6.08 2.40 -22.44
C LEU A 222 -7.23 2.12 -23.40
N ALA A 223 -6.98 1.47 -24.55
CA ALA A 223 -8.03 1.06 -25.48
C ALA A 223 -9.03 0.12 -24.79
N VAL A 224 -8.54 -0.89 -24.07
CA VAL A 224 -9.40 -1.80 -23.29
C VAL A 224 -10.19 -1.02 -22.23
N THR A 225 -9.56 -0.09 -21.51
CA THR A 225 -10.26 0.73 -20.50
C THR A 225 -11.37 1.57 -21.13
N ARG A 226 -11.12 2.18 -22.30
CA ARG A 226 -12.15 2.92 -23.05
C ARG A 226 -13.29 2.03 -23.50
N GLN A 227 -12.98 0.80 -23.93
CA GLN A 227 -14.05 -0.15 -24.30
C GLN A 227 -14.93 -0.50 -23.08
N PHE A 228 -14.34 -0.68 -21.88
CA PHE A 228 -15.14 -0.83 -20.66
C PHE A 228 -16.06 0.38 -20.40
N GLN A 229 -15.62 1.60 -20.72
CA GLN A 229 -16.50 2.78 -20.64
C GLN A 229 -17.63 2.72 -21.64
N LEU A 230 -17.36 2.30 -22.88
CA LEU A 230 -18.39 2.15 -23.91
C LEU A 230 -19.44 1.10 -23.51
N THR A 231 -19.04 0.03 -22.81
CA THR A 231 -19.97 -0.98 -22.27
C THR A 231 -20.66 -0.55 -20.95
N GLY A 232 -20.46 0.70 -20.49
CA GLY A 232 -21.13 1.30 -19.36
C GLY A 232 -20.39 1.22 -18.02
N ALA A 233 -19.18 0.64 -17.96
CA ALA A 233 -18.39 0.61 -16.73
C ALA A 233 -17.76 1.98 -16.43
N SER A 234 -17.80 2.40 -15.15
CA SER A 234 -17.14 3.63 -14.70
C SER A 234 -15.65 3.36 -14.39
N PRO A 235 -14.68 4.00 -15.09
CA PRO A 235 -13.27 3.79 -14.77
C PRO A 235 -12.89 4.53 -13.47
N LEU A 236 -12.05 3.87 -12.65
CA LEU A 236 -11.51 4.47 -11.42
C LEU A 236 -10.69 5.73 -11.75
N ASN A 237 -9.76 5.60 -12.70
CA ASN A 237 -9.07 6.69 -13.36
C ASN A 237 -9.47 6.74 -14.82
N ASP A 238 -9.72 7.92 -15.32
CA ASP A 238 -10.03 8.15 -16.73
C ASP A 238 -8.85 7.73 -17.63
N PRO A 239 -9.09 7.04 -18.78
CA PRO A 239 -8.03 6.66 -19.70
C PRO A 239 -7.16 7.83 -20.17
N GLN A 240 -7.75 9.02 -20.40
CA GLN A 240 -6.97 10.19 -20.80
C GLN A 240 -6.05 10.67 -19.67
N ALA A 241 -6.53 10.67 -18.41
CA ALA A 241 -5.71 11.02 -17.26
C ALA A 241 -4.54 10.03 -17.05
N ILE A 242 -4.78 8.75 -17.32
CA ILE A 242 -3.71 7.73 -17.31
C ILE A 242 -2.70 8.04 -18.42
N ALA A 243 -3.15 8.34 -19.65
CA ALA A 243 -2.28 8.74 -20.76
C ALA A 243 -1.44 9.95 -20.38
N ASN A 244 -2.06 11.00 -19.85
CA ASN A 244 -1.39 12.23 -19.40
C ASN A 244 -0.26 11.92 -18.39
N SER A 245 -0.51 11.01 -17.44
CA SER A 245 0.48 10.64 -16.43
C SER A 245 1.63 9.76 -16.97
N ARG A 246 1.38 9.06 -18.07
CA ARG A 246 2.38 8.18 -18.72
C ARG A 246 3.34 8.91 -19.62
N ASP A 247 2.88 9.96 -20.26
CA ASP A 247 3.72 10.87 -21.03
C ASP A 247 4.40 11.85 -20.06
N LYS A 248 5.69 11.62 -19.80
CA LYS A 248 6.44 12.44 -18.83
C LYS A 248 6.51 13.90 -19.26
N LEU A 249 6.66 14.18 -20.56
CA LEU A 249 6.74 15.55 -21.04
C LEU A 249 5.39 16.25 -20.90
N LEU A 250 4.31 15.63 -21.36
CA LEU A 250 2.95 16.18 -21.22
C LEU A 250 2.58 16.37 -19.73
N ALA A 251 2.93 15.40 -18.86
CA ALA A 251 2.71 15.53 -17.43
C ALA A 251 3.40 16.79 -16.85
N HIS A 252 4.66 17.04 -17.21
CA HIS A 252 5.36 18.25 -16.77
C HIS A 252 4.71 19.52 -17.31
N GLN A 253 4.26 19.53 -18.58
CA GLN A 253 3.55 20.68 -19.17
C GLN A 253 2.23 20.95 -18.45
N LEU A 254 1.44 19.92 -18.14
CA LEU A 254 0.19 20.06 -17.38
C LEU A 254 0.43 20.54 -15.96
N LEU A 255 1.46 20.04 -15.28
CA LEU A 255 1.84 20.51 -13.94
C LEU A 255 2.30 21.97 -13.98
N ALA A 256 3.12 22.36 -14.96
CA ALA A 256 3.56 23.73 -15.15
C ALA A 256 2.39 24.70 -15.41
N SER A 257 1.47 24.32 -16.29
CA SER A 257 0.28 25.13 -16.59
C SER A 257 -0.63 25.33 -15.38
N ALA A 258 -0.62 24.38 -14.43
CA ALA A 258 -1.35 24.47 -13.17
C ALA A 258 -0.57 25.22 -12.05
N GLY A 259 0.58 25.82 -12.35
CA GLY A 259 1.40 26.53 -11.38
C GLY A 259 1.98 25.63 -10.27
N ILE A 260 2.31 24.40 -10.61
CA ILE A 260 2.85 23.42 -9.66
C ILE A 260 4.38 23.45 -9.74
N ASN A 261 5.02 23.66 -8.61
CA ASN A 261 6.48 23.70 -8.53
C ASN A 261 7.08 22.33 -8.81
N MET A 262 8.08 22.30 -9.69
CA MET A 262 8.83 21.12 -10.10
C MET A 262 10.32 21.44 -10.16
N PRO A 263 11.23 20.45 -10.18
CA PRO A 263 12.61 20.66 -10.58
C PRO A 263 12.65 21.26 -12.00
N VAL A 264 13.58 22.18 -12.26
CA VAL A 264 13.76 22.74 -13.59
C VAL A 264 14.00 21.62 -14.60
N THR A 265 13.19 21.57 -15.65
CA THR A 265 13.21 20.48 -16.62
C THR A 265 13.28 21.04 -18.03
N GLY A 266 14.22 20.53 -18.82
CA GLY A 266 14.40 20.86 -20.23
C GLY A 266 14.20 19.65 -21.12
N PHE A 267 13.69 19.90 -22.32
CA PHE A 267 13.54 18.91 -23.38
C PHE A 267 13.93 19.51 -24.72
N ALA A 268 14.64 18.76 -25.56
CA ALA A 268 14.90 19.11 -26.95
C ALA A 268 14.99 17.85 -27.82
N SER A 269 14.34 17.89 -28.96
CA SER A 269 14.39 16.84 -29.98
C SER A 269 15.64 16.93 -30.84
N SER A 270 16.10 18.16 -31.19
CA SER A 270 17.25 18.36 -32.07
C SER A 270 18.60 18.15 -31.37
N PRO A 271 19.55 17.45 -32.02
CA PRO A 271 20.92 17.35 -31.53
C PRO A 271 21.62 18.70 -31.37
N LYS A 272 21.25 19.68 -32.19
CA LYS A 272 21.85 21.04 -32.17
C LYS A 272 21.55 21.77 -30.85
N ASP A 273 20.48 21.39 -30.16
CA ASP A 273 19.99 22.07 -28.96
C ASP A 273 20.47 21.40 -27.66
N THR A 274 21.40 20.42 -27.71
CA THR A 274 21.91 19.73 -26.51
C THR A 274 22.49 20.72 -25.50
N LYS A 275 23.35 21.64 -25.93
CA LYS A 275 23.92 22.66 -25.03
C LYS A 275 22.86 23.61 -24.51
N GLY A 276 21.89 23.98 -25.34
CA GLY A 276 20.74 24.81 -24.96
C GLY A 276 19.93 24.18 -23.81
N VAL A 277 19.55 22.89 -23.93
CA VAL A 277 18.81 22.17 -22.89
C VAL A 277 19.60 22.07 -21.57
N ILE A 278 20.89 21.73 -21.63
CA ILE A 278 21.76 21.68 -20.45
C ILE A 278 21.84 23.06 -19.79
N ASN A 279 21.96 24.13 -20.58
CA ASN A 279 22.02 25.50 -20.05
C ASN A 279 20.66 25.97 -19.48
N THR A 280 19.54 25.49 -20.01
CA THR A 280 18.19 25.79 -19.47
C THR A 280 18.04 25.28 -18.05
N VAL A 281 18.57 24.10 -17.75
CA VAL A 281 18.59 23.57 -16.38
C VAL A 281 19.61 24.30 -15.51
N GLY A 282 20.73 24.72 -16.09
CA GLY A 282 21.70 25.69 -15.56
C GLY A 282 22.73 25.14 -14.59
N THR A 283 22.39 24.16 -13.78
CA THR A 283 23.22 23.59 -12.72
C THR A 283 23.75 22.21 -13.06
N VAL A 284 24.83 21.79 -12.44
CA VAL A 284 25.27 20.39 -12.37
C VAL A 284 25.37 20.03 -10.89
N PRO A 285 25.10 18.75 -10.51
CA PRO A 285 24.71 17.62 -11.33
C PRO A 285 23.35 17.76 -12.03
N LEU A 286 23.15 16.98 -13.11
CA LEU A 286 21.91 16.91 -13.89
C LEU A 286 21.36 15.49 -13.87
N VAL A 287 20.04 15.37 -13.85
CA VAL A 287 19.36 14.08 -14.01
C VAL A 287 18.84 13.97 -15.44
N ILE A 288 19.26 12.94 -16.17
CA ILE A 288 18.79 12.64 -17.52
C ILE A 288 17.87 11.43 -17.44
N LYS A 289 16.65 11.56 -17.96
CA LYS A 289 15.62 10.53 -17.88
C LYS A 289 15.09 10.16 -19.26
N LEU A 290 15.08 8.87 -19.59
CA LEU A 290 14.39 8.37 -20.78
C LEU A 290 12.86 8.54 -20.60
N LEU A 291 12.19 9.05 -21.63
CA LEU A 291 10.72 9.27 -21.59
C LEU A 291 9.97 7.93 -21.51
N GLU A 292 10.40 6.92 -22.23
CA GLU A 292 9.74 5.62 -22.33
C GLU A 292 10.12 4.62 -21.24
N SER A 293 10.81 5.07 -20.19
CA SER A 293 11.27 4.21 -19.10
C SER A 293 10.42 4.33 -17.83
N SER A 294 10.50 3.32 -16.98
CA SER A 294 9.77 3.28 -15.70
C SER A 294 10.62 2.63 -14.59
N GLN A 295 10.23 2.81 -13.34
CA GLN A 295 10.87 2.19 -12.15
C GLN A 295 12.34 2.55 -11.97
N GLY A 296 12.77 3.78 -12.35
CA GLY A 296 14.16 4.23 -12.23
C GLY A 296 15.12 3.67 -13.29
N LYS A 297 14.65 2.84 -14.23
CA LYS A 297 15.44 2.43 -15.39
C LYS A 297 15.60 3.62 -16.33
N GLY A 298 16.79 3.79 -16.92
CA GLY A 298 17.06 4.91 -17.83
C GLY A 298 17.07 6.28 -17.14
N VAL A 299 17.42 6.33 -15.85
CA VAL A 299 17.67 7.57 -15.09
C VAL A 299 19.16 7.62 -14.75
N ILE A 300 19.84 8.65 -15.21
CA ILE A 300 21.30 8.82 -15.08
C ILE A 300 21.59 10.17 -14.43
N LEU A 301 22.46 10.17 -13.43
CA LEU A 301 23.04 11.39 -12.85
C LEU A 301 24.30 11.75 -13.61
N ALA A 302 24.36 12.95 -14.17
CA ALA A 302 25.53 13.48 -14.86
C ALA A 302 26.16 14.59 -14.00
N GLU A 303 27.32 14.31 -13.44
CA GLU A 303 28.01 15.21 -12.51
C GLU A 303 28.63 16.44 -13.20
N THR A 304 28.86 16.35 -14.49
CA THR A 304 29.45 17.44 -15.29
C THR A 304 28.64 17.69 -16.57
N LYS A 305 28.72 18.91 -17.12
CA LYS A 305 28.10 19.24 -18.42
C LYS A 305 28.61 18.31 -19.53
N LYS A 306 29.91 17.98 -19.55
CA LYS A 306 30.52 17.08 -20.54
C LYS A 306 29.94 15.67 -20.43
N ALA A 307 29.78 15.15 -19.22
CA ALA A 307 29.12 13.85 -18.98
C ALA A 307 27.69 13.87 -19.49
N ALA A 308 26.93 14.94 -19.19
CA ALA A 308 25.57 15.12 -19.68
C ALA A 308 25.48 15.12 -21.22
N GLU A 309 26.37 15.87 -21.90
CA GLU A 309 26.46 15.88 -23.37
C GLU A 309 26.72 14.47 -23.92
N THR A 310 27.64 13.73 -23.30
CA THR A 310 28.00 12.37 -23.74
C THR A 310 26.77 11.41 -23.62
N VAL A 311 26.06 11.43 -22.48
CA VAL A 311 24.87 10.61 -22.25
C VAL A 311 23.73 10.97 -23.22
N ILE A 312 23.52 12.26 -23.42
CA ILE A 312 22.49 12.77 -24.35
C ILE A 312 22.79 12.30 -25.78
N ASN A 313 24.05 12.42 -26.24
CA ASN A 313 24.45 11.97 -27.57
C ASN A 313 24.29 10.45 -27.73
N ALA A 314 24.62 9.65 -26.69
CA ALA A 314 24.38 8.22 -26.69
C ALA A 314 22.89 7.87 -26.83
N PHE A 315 22.00 8.51 -26.07
CA PHE A 315 20.57 8.29 -26.17
C PHE A 315 20.00 8.65 -27.55
N ARG A 316 20.49 9.73 -28.13
CA ARG A 316 20.11 10.14 -29.49
C ARG A 316 20.58 9.13 -30.54
N GLY A 317 21.79 8.59 -30.40
CA GLY A 317 22.27 7.51 -31.28
C GLY A 317 21.37 6.28 -31.26
N LEU A 318 20.60 6.10 -30.18
CA LEU A 318 19.59 5.05 -30.03
C LEU A 318 18.16 5.50 -30.41
N ASN A 319 17.98 6.70 -30.95
CA ASN A 319 16.68 7.35 -31.21
C ASN A 319 15.78 7.40 -29.96
N ALA A 320 16.36 7.47 -28.77
CA ALA A 320 15.61 7.50 -27.52
C ALA A 320 15.28 8.94 -27.10
N ASN A 321 14.02 9.18 -26.79
CA ASN A 321 13.55 10.44 -26.24
C ASN A 321 13.91 10.56 -24.77
N PHE A 322 14.36 11.75 -24.33
CA PHE A 322 14.80 11.99 -22.95
C PHE A 322 14.42 13.39 -22.50
N LEU A 323 14.44 13.61 -21.21
CA LEU A 323 14.41 14.93 -20.59
C LEU A 323 15.65 15.13 -19.70
N VAL A 324 16.05 16.38 -19.53
CA VAL A 324 17.11 16.82 -18.61
C VAL A 324 16.46 17.57 -17.47
N GLN A 325 16.81 17.22 -16.24
CA GLN A 325 16.18 17.78 -15.05
C GLN A 325 17.24 18.18 -14.02
N GLU A 326 16.94 19.25 -13.30
CA GLU A 326 17.71 19.71 -12.15
C GLU A 326 17.81 18.59 -11.10
N PHE A 327 19.00 18.37 -10.57
CA PHE A 327 19.21 17.51 -9.42
C PHE A 327 18.98 18.32 -8.13
N ILE A 328 18.13 17.82 -7.26
CA ILE A 328 17.81 18.48 -5.98
C ILE A 328 18.68 17.84 -4.90
N GLU A 329 19.86 18.41 -4.69
CA GLU A 329 20.88 17.87 -3.78
C GLU A 329 20.37 17.79 -2.34
N GLU A 330 19.60 18.78 -1.89
CA GLU A 330 19.06 18.83 -0.54
C GLU A 330 18.03 17.74 -0.23
N SER A 331 17.49 17.07 -1.24
CA SER A 331 16.62 15.89 -1.04
C SER A 331 17.41 14.64 -0.60
N LYS A 332 18.74 14.65 -0.76
CA LYS A 332 19.65 13.56 -0.34
C LYS A 332 19.25 12.17 -0.86
N GLY A 333 18.66 12.07 -2.04
CA GLY A 333 18.14 10.82 -2.60
C GLY A 333 16.84 10.33 -1.96
N GLU A 334 16.19 11.15 -1.16
CA GLU A 334 14.88 10.86 -0.57
C GLU A 334 13.77 11.48 -1.40
N ASP A 335 12.63 10.83 -1.45
CA ASP A 335 11.39 11.41 -1.94
C ASP A 335 10.20 11.07 -1.03
N LEU A 336 9.24 11.98 -0.98
CA LEU A 336 7.99 11.82 -0.26
C LEU A 336 6.94 11.30 -1.23
N ARG A 337 6.43 10.08 -1.02
CA ARG A 337 5.28 9.55 -1.75
C ARG A 337 3.99 9.86 -1.02
N CYS A 338 3.11 10.64 -1.67
CA CYS A 338 1.74 10.91 -1.23
C CYS A 338 0.75 10.09 -2.06
N LEU A 339 -0.14 9.35 -1.41
CA LEU A 339 -1.25 8.68 -2.08
C LEU A 339 -2.49 9.55 -2.00
N VAL A 340 -3.00 9.95 -3.16
CA VAL A 340 -4.21 10.76 -3.30
C VAL A 340 -5.35 9.88 -3.79
N ILE A 341 -6.47 9.90 -3.09
CA ILE A 341 -7.73 9.27 -3.51
C ILE A 341 -8.85 10.30 -3.38
N ASN A 342 -9.56 10.54 -4.48
CA ASN A 342 -10.68 11.48 -4.52
C ASN A 342 -10.34 12.86 -3.92
N GLY A 343 -9.22 13.44 -4.34
CA GLY A 343 -8.77 14.76 -3.88
C GLY A 343 -8.33 14.83 -2.41
N LYS A 344 -8.06 13.71 -1.76
CA LYS A 344 -7.55 13.65 -0.38
C LYS A 344 -6.27 12.83 -0.32
N VAL A 345 -5.26 13.31 0.40
CA VAL A 345 -4.09 12.48 0.73
C VAL A 345 -4.50 11.51 1.83
N VAL A 346 -4.57 10.22 1.48
CA VAL A 346 -4.99 9.14 2.39
C VAL A 346 -3.83 8.52 3.16
N GLY A 347 -2.60 8.76 2.70
CA GLY A 347 -1.38 8.36 3.39
C GLY A 347 -0.15 8.86 2.66
N SER A 348 0.98 8.91 3.37
CA SER A 348 2.27 9.36 2.85
C SER A 348 3.41 8.68 3.59
N PHE A 349 4.50 8.44 2.88
CA PHE A 349 5.71 7.86 3.44
C PHE A 349 6.93 8.38 2.70
N LEU A 350 8.06 8.44 3.40
CA LEU A 350 9.36 8.78 2.84
C LEU A 350 9.99 7.54 2.22
N ARG A 351 10.58 7.70 1.05
CA ARG A 351 11.40 6.66 0.42
C ARG A 351 12.85 7.11 0.41
N SER A 352 13.74 6.26 0.81
CA SER A 352 15.19 6.47 0.78
C SER A 352 15.90 5.23 0.26
N ASN A 353 17.15 5.35 -0.18
CA ASN A 353 18.00 4.23 -0.57
C ASN A 353 19.14 4.05 0.44
N LYS A 354 19.44 2.79 0.82
CA LYS A 354 20.53 2.47 1.76
C LYS A 354 21.93 2.67 1.17
N GLU A 355 22.08 2.58 -0.15
CA GLU A 355 23.37 2.54 -0.85
C GLU A 355 23.86 3.91 -1.36
N ASN A 356 23.34 5.03 -0.79
CA ASN A 356 23.61 6.39 -1.30
C ASN A 356 23.31 6.58 -2.80
N ASP A 357 22.48 5.73 -3.39
CA ASP A 357 21.93 5.96 -4.72
C ASP A 357 20.91 7.12 -4.64
N PHE A 358 21.01 8.06 -5.55
CA PHE A 358 20.07 9.19 -5.66
C PHE A 358 18.65 8.76 -6.04
N ARG A 359 18.43 7.48 -6.37
CA ARG A 359 17.13 6.87 -6.71
C ARG A 359 16.52 6.18 -5.50
N SER A 360 15.32 6.57 -5.10
CA SER A 360 14.62 6.11 -3.91
C SER A 360 13.59 4.98 -4.14
N ASN A 361 13.62 4.33 -5.30
CA ASN A 361 12.62 3.35 -5.71
C ASN A 361 12.63 2.08 -4.83
N LEU A 362 11.50 1.75 -4.17
CA LEU A 362 11.33 0.55 -3.32
C LEU A 362 11.64 -0.78 -4.04
N HIS A 363 11.43 -0.86 -5.36
CA HIS A 363 11.74 -2.04 -6.15
C HIS A 363 13.24 -2.27 -6.36
N GLN A 364 14.07 -1.26 -6.06
CA GLN A 364 15.54 -1.30 -6.14
C GLN A 364 16.20 -1.30 -4.76
N GLY A 365 15.50 -1.81 -3.73
CA GLY A 365 16.06 -1.90 -2.37
C GLY A 365 15.78 -0.68 -1.48
N GLY A 366 14.98 0.27 -1.94
CA GLY A 366 14.58 1.44 -1.15
C GLY A 366 13.78 1.05 0.11
N ILE A 367 13.89 1.91 1.13
CA ILE A 367 13.18 1.78 2.40
C ILE A 367 11.97 2.72 2.39
N ALA A 368 10.89 2.31 3.07
CA ALA A 368 9.72 3.11 3.30
C ALA A 368 9.62 3.44 4.80
N GLU A 369 9.59 4.73 5.13
CA GLU A 369 9.50 5.20 6.50
C GLU A 369 8.27 6.11 6.70
N SER A 370 7.65 5.98 7.87
CA SER A 370 6.54 6.86 8.26
C SER A 370 7.04 8.30 8.37
N THR A 371 6.29 9.25 7.81
CA THR A 371 6.62 10.67 7.89
C THR A 371 5.37 11.53 8.00
N THR A 372 5.51 12.65 8.68
CA THR A 372 4.48 13.70 8.69
C THR A 372 4.64 14.61 7.49
N ILE A 373 3.52 15.01 6.89
CA ILE A 373 3.51 15.94 5.77
C ILE A 373 2.98 17.32 6.19
N THR A 374 3.59 18.34 5.65
CA THR A 374 3.16 19.73 5.83
C THR A 374 1.87 20.03 5.05
N ALA A 375 1.19 21.11 5.40
CA ALA A 375 0.03 21.58 4.64
C ALA A 375 0.38 21.93 3.18
N LYS A 376 1.60 22.44 2.93
CA LYS A 376 2.11 22.74 1.57
C LYS A 376 2.30 21.45 0.76
N GLU A 377 2.92 20.41 1.33
CA GLU A 377 3.13 19.11 0.68
C GLU A 377 1.79 18.41 0.38
N ARG A 378 0.86 18.45 1.32
CA ARG A 378 -0.51 17.96 1.12
C ARG A 378 -1.21 18.70 -0.01
N GLY A 379 -1.15 20.02 0.00
CA GLY A 379 -1.80 20.88 -1.00
C GLY A 379 -1.25 20.67 -2.40
N ILE A 380 0.08 20.58 -2.56
CA ILE A 380 0.70 20.36 -3.88
C ILE A 380 0.39 18.97 -4.43
N ALA A 381 0.37 17.92 -3.58
CA ALA A 381 -0.01 16.57 -3.99
C ALA A 381 -1.43 16.50 -4.56
N ILE A 382 -2.39 17.16 -3.89
CA ILE A 382 -3.79 17.22 -4.35
C ILE A 382 -3.90 17.99 -5.67
N ARG A 383 -3.25 19.16 -5.78
CA ARG A 383 -3.26 19.95 -7.01
C ARG A 383 -2.61 19.19 -8.17
N ALA A 384 -1.50 18.50 -7.94
CA ALA A 384 -0.82 17.72 -8.96
C ALA A 384 -1.69 16.56 -9.49
N SER A 385 -2.32 15.80 -8.60
CA SER A 385 -3.28 14.75 -8.98
C SER A 385 -4.42 15.32 -9.83
N LYS A 386 -4.98 16.47 -9.43
CA LYS A 386 -6.05 17.16 -10.15
C LYS A 386 -5.61 17.68 -11.53
N ALA A 387 -4.41 18.27 -11.63
CA ALA A 387 -3.87 18.79 -12.88
C ALA A 387 -3.70 17.72 -13.96
N ILE A 388 -3.29 16.50 -13.55
CA ILE A 388 -3.19 15.35 -14.46
C ILE A 388 -4.59 14.75 -14.75
N GLY A 389 -5.58 14.98 -13.89
CA GLY A 389 -6.95 14.43 -14.01
C GLY A 389 -7.14 13.09 -13.28
N LEU A 390 -6.23 12.69 -12.41
CA LEU A 390 -6.28 11.39 -11.72
C LEU A 390 -7.11 11.47 -10.44
N SER A 391 -8.02 10.52 -10.29
CA SER A 391 -8.80 10.34 -9.07
C SER A 391 -8.04 9.52 -8.02
N VAL A 392 -7.20 8.58 -8.46
CA VAL A 392 -6.28 7.80 -7.62
C VAL A 392 -4.87 7.98 -8.17
N ALA A 393 -3.99 8.56 -7.39
CA ALA A 393 -2.64 8.88 -7.81
C ALA A 393 -1.60 8.67 -6.71
N GLY A 394 -0.39 8.24 -7.10
CA GLY A 394 0.81 8.35 -6.28
C GLY A 394 1.60 9.57 -6.73
N VAL A 395 1.74 10.57 -5.87
CA VAL A 395 2.50 11.80 -6.15
C VAL A 395 3.82 11.74 -5.43
N ASP A 396 4.91 11.85 -6.18
CA ASP A 396 6.27 11.87 -5.66
C ASP A 396 6.76 13.32 -5.55
N ILE A 397 7.25 13.69 -4.38
CA ILE A 397 7.60 15.07 -4.03
C ILE A 397 9.02 15.08 -3.46
N LEU A 398 9.86 15.97 -3.98
CA LEU A 398 11.16 16.28 -3.39
C LEU A 398 11.04 17.46 -2.42
N ARG A 399 11.69 17.35 -1.27
CA ARG A 399 11.84 18.45 -0.32
C ARG A 399 13.04 19.29 -0.74
N SER A 400 12.82 20.58 -0.96
CA SER A 400 13.87 21.51 -1.37
C SER A 400 13.84 22.80 -0.55
N LYS A 401 14.93 23.59 -0.62
CA LYS A 401 15.00 24.93 -0.02
C LYS A 401 13.93 25.88 -0.57
N ARG A 402 13.47 25.63 -1.80
CA ARG A 402 12.39 26.39 -2.46
C ARG A 402 10.98 25.90 -2.08
N GLY A 403 10.88 24.89 -1.21
CA GLY A 403 9.65 24.24 -0.83
C GLY A 403 9.46 22.90 -1.56
N PRO A 404 8.26 22.27 -1.47
CA PRO A 404 8.01 20.99 -2.10
C PRO A 404 7.96 21.10 -3.64
N LEU A 405 8.64 20.18 -4.33
CA LEU A 405 8.71 20.08 -5.77
C LEU A 405 8.12 18.73 -6.22
N VAL A 406 7.14 18.74 -7.11
CA VAL A 406 6.57 17.50 -7.66
C VAL A 406 7.55 16.89 -8.66
N LEU A 407 7.93 15.62 -8.43
CA LEU A 407 8.83 14.86 -9.29
C LEU A 407 8.05 14.11 -10.37
N GLU A 408 6.98 13.41 -9.97
CA GLU A 408 6.12 12.65 -10.88
C GLU A 408 4.74 12.36 -10.26
N VAL A 409 3.76 12.04 -11.12
CA VAL A 409 2.41 11.64 -10.72
C VAL A 409 2.07 10.31 -11.38
N ASN A 410 1.86 9.27 -10.57
CA ASN A 410 1.68 7.88 -11.00
C ASN A 410 0.20 7.47 -10.96
N SER A 411 -0.35 7.01 -12.10
CA SER A 411 -1.76 6.57 -12.24
C SER A 411 -2.07 5.19 -11.66
N SER A 412 -1.04 4.37 -11.40
CA SER A 412 -1.21 3.00 -10.87
C SER A 412 -0.26 2.76 -9.70
N PRO A 413 -0.40 3.52 -8.59
CA PRO A 413 0.52 3.40 -7.46
C PRO A 413 0.45 2.02 -6.81
N GLY A 414 1.60 1.49 -6.39
CA GLY A 414 1.67 0.35 -5.49
C GLY A 414 1.25 0.76 -4.08
N ILE A 415 0.43 -0.05 -3.42
CA ILE A 415 -0.06 0.26 -2.06
C ILE A 415 0.69 -0.50 -0.97
N GLN A 416 1.57 -1.46 -1.32
CA GLN A 416 2.25 -2.31 -0.35
C GLN A 416 3.11 -1.52 0.65
N GLY A 417 3.89 -0.56 0.16
CA GLY A 417 4.75 0.27 1.02
C GLY A 417 3.93 1.01 2.06
N ILE A 418 2.89 1.72 1.61
CA ILE A 418 2.06 2.54 2.49
C ILE A 418 1.20 1.72 3.47
N GLU A 419 0.58 0.61 3.02
CA GLU A 419 -0.21 -0.27 3.90
C GLU A 419 0.66 -0.91 4.99
N LYS A 420 1.90 -1.31 4.65
CA LYS A 420 2.83 -1.91 5.62
C LYS A 420 3.43 -0.91 6.59
N THR A 421 3.76 0.30 6.11
CA THR A 421 4.42 1.33 6.93
C THR A 421 3.45 2.05 7.85
N LEU A 422 2.20 2.26 7.41
CA LEU A 422 1.22 3.06 8.15
C LEU A 422 0.05 2.24 8.72
N GLU A 423 0.00 0.94 8.48
CA GLU A 423 -1.10 0.03 8.87
C GLU A 423 -2.49 0.52 8.43
N LEU A 424 -2.58 1.17 7.26
CA LEU A 424 -3.80 1.71 6.69
C LEU A 424 -4.42 0.73 5.69
N ASP A 425 -5.75 0.68 5.61
CA ASP A 425 -6.49 -0.09 4.60
C ASP A 425 -6.72 0.73 3.33
N ILE A 426 -5.66 0.90 2.54
CA ILE A 426 -5.70 1.67 1.30
C ILE A 426 -6.57 0.98 0.23
N ALA A 427 -6.52 -0.34 0.15
CA ALA A 427 -7.37 -1.08 -0.78
C ALA A 427 -8.86 -0.86 -0.46
N GLY A 428 -9.23 -0.82 0.83
CA GLY A 428 -10.57 -0.48 1.27
C GLY A 428 -11.00 0.95 0.90
N GLU A 429 -10.09 1.93 0.98
CA GLU A 429 -10.36 3.30 0.54
C GLU A 429 -10.58 3.40 -0.98
N ILE A 430 -9.82 2.64 -1.79
CA ILE A 430 -10.02 2.53 -3.24
C ILE A 430 -11.42 1.98 -3.55
N ILE A 431 -11.82 0.89 -2.92
CA ILE A 431 -13.15 0.29 -3.13
C ILE A 431 -14.27 1.24 -2.64
N SER A 432 -14.06 1.88 -1.48
CA SER A 432 -15.01 2.91 -0.99
C SER A 432 -15.17 4.06 -1.97
N PHE A 433 -14.11 4.44 -2.68
CA PHE A 433 -14.18 5.45 -3.72
C PHE A 433 -14.97 4.94 -4.96
N CYS A 434 -14.81 3.67 -5.37
CA CYS A 434 -15.64 3.07 -6.41
C CYS A 434 -17.13 3.15 -6.07
N GLU A 435 -17.50 2.83 -4.82
CA GLU A 435 -18.88 2.96 -4.34
C GLU A 435 -19.41 4.41 -4.43
N LYS A 436 -18.60 5.39 -3.95
CA LYS A 436 -18.96 6.81 -3.99
C LYS A 436 -19.16 7.32 -5.41
N LYS A 437 -18.31 6.89 -6.34
CA LYS A 437 -18.38 7.28 -7.76
C LYS A 437 -19.69 6.85 -8.41
N LEU A 438 -20.31 5.79 -7.93
CA LEU A 438 -21.62 5.27 -8.39
C LEU A 438 -22.79 5.71 -7.49
N GLY A 439 -22.59 6.65 -6.57
CA GLY A 439 -23.63 7.12 -5.67
C GLY A 439 -24.04 6.12 -4.59
N LEU A 440 -23.25 5.07 -4.36
CA LEU A 440 -23.53 4.03 -3.35
C LEU A 440 -22.82 4.29 -2.01
N GLY A 441 -22.00 5.35 -1.93
CA GLY A 441 -21.25 5.72 -0.73
C GLY A 441 -22.18 6.34 0.33
N VAL A 442 -21.95 5.94 1.57
CA VAL A 442 -22.55 6.56 2.78
C VAL A 442 -21.62 7.66 3.28
#